data_e526ab12315f7dbb4a078a5ed3677825
#
_entry.id   e526ab12315f7dbb4a078a5ed3677825
#
_cell.length_a   1.000
_cell.length_b   1.000
_cell.length_c   1.000
_cell.angle_alpha   90.00
_cell.angle_beta   90.00
_cell.angle_gamma   90.00
#
_symmetry.space_group_name_H-M   'P 1'
#
loop_
_entity.id
_entity.type
_entity.pdbx_description
1 polymer ?
#
loop_
_entity_poly.entity_id
_entity_poly.type
_entity_poly.pdbx_seq_one_letter_code
_entity_poly.pdbx_strand_id
1 'polypeptide(L)'
;VACGEQKYIFTKESYLITRKIKDSCSMREYLLGGMVLKERRDVLKRFGELAKNVYESGIRQDAFSLDNFLVFSDETGSKKVILIDFEMVSIQTKGLKDKLRVWYLAKLNREKGFTNTDRIRFLLSYTNGDFIRCKKLAWRIKELTVRIQKKDARKSSRLCVHENRTFGIVESDKFLGYYRKKYTPEMLVTLLNSIEETTRSVFCINRFQILHLTEHADPGFNYRNITQIWMKANALFALKIDVPVPVGVFKRRH
;
A
#
# COMPACT_ATOMS: atom_id res chain seq x y z
N VAL A 1 -23.25 -20.35 1.75
CA VAL A 1 -21.82 -20.63 1.59
C VAL A 1 -21.67 -22.10 1.23
N ALA A 2 -20.94 -22.41 0.16
CA ALA A 2 -20.59 -23.78 -0.23
C ALA A 2 -19.07 -23.89 -0.34
N CYS A 3 -18.53 -25.01 0.07
CA CYS A 3 -17.12 -25.33 -0.01
C CYS A 3 -16.95 -26.66 -0.72
N GLY A 4 -16.04 -26.73 -1.68
CA GLY A 4 -15.75 -27.93 -2.44
C GLY A 4 -14.26 -28.15 -2.61
N GLU A 5 -13.85 -29.40 -2.73
CA GLU A 5 -12.48 -29.80 -2.98
C GLU A 5 -12.46 -30.83 -4.11
N GLN A 6 -11.64 -30.56 -5.15
CA GLN A 6 -11.41 -31.50 -6.23
C GLN A 6 -9.92 -31.87 -6.25
N LYS A 7 -9.64 -33.18 -6.16
CA LYS A 7 -8.26 -33.70 -6.13
C LYS A 7 -7.91 -34.32 -7.48
N TYR A 8 -6.85 -33.84 -8.09
CA TYR A 8 -6.19 -34.47 -9.23
C TYR A 8 -4.86 -35.06 -8.78
N ILE A 9 -4.30 -36.00 -9.53
CA ILE A 9 -3.06 -36.74 -9.17
C ILE A 9 -1.89 -35.77 -8.89
N PHE A 10 -1.86 -34.60 -9.54
CA PHE A 10 -0.78 -33.59 -9.40
C PHE A 10 -1.25 -32.17 -9.01
N THR A 11 -2.55 -31.93 -8.90
CA THR A 11 -3.11 -30.62 -8.53
C THR A 11 -4.25 -30.79 -7.57
N LYS A 12 -4.29 -29.95 -6.54
CA LYS A 12 -5.39 -29.83 -5.60
C LYS A 12 -6.01 -28.45 -5.77
N GLU A 13 -7.28 -28.41 -6.16
CA GLU A 13 -8.04 -27.18 -6.28
C GLU A 13 -9.11 -27.15 -5.19
N SER A 14 -9.27 -26.01 -4.56
CA SER A 14 -10.27 -25.77 -3.51
C SER A 14 -11.09 -24.53 -3.84
N TYR A 15 -12.39 -24.64 -3.68
CA TYR A 15 -13.34 -23.57 -4.03
C TYR A 15 -14.12 -23.15 -2.79
N LEU A 16 -14.23 -21.84 -2.56
CA LEU A 16 -15.14 -21.25 -1.60
C LEU A 16 -16.15 -20.39 -2.36
N ILE A 17 -17.42 -20.78 -2.31
CA ILE A 17 -18.50 -20.05 -3.00
C ILE A 17 -19.30 -19.27 -1.96
N THR A 18 -19.40 -17.95 -2.14
CA THR A 18 -20.19 -17.08 -1.30
C THR A 18 -21.24 -16.33 -2.14
N ARG A 19 -22.33 -15.91 -1.50
CA ARG A 19 -23.34 -15.07 -2.17
C ARG A 19 -22.72 -13.71 -2.51
N LYS A 20 -22.83 -13.29 -3.76
CA LYS A 20 -22.41 -11.94 -4.20
C LYS A 20 -23.30 -10.87 -3.56
N ILE A 21 -22.70 -9.85 -2.98
CA ILE A 21 -23.41 -8.67 -2.48
C ILE A 21 -23.53 -7.69 -3.65
N LYS A 22 -24.77 -7.40 -4.03
CA LYS A 22 -25.06 -6.44 -5.10
C LYS A 22 -24.75 -5.02 -4.64
N ASP A 23 -24.45 -4.14 -5.58
CA ASP A 23 -24.24 -2.69 -5.40
C ASP A 23 -23.29 -2.36 -4.23
N SER A 24 -22.24 -3.15 -4.11
CA SER A 24 -21.18 -2.98 -3.12
C SER A 24 -19.90 -2.42 -3.76
N CYS A 25 -19.18 -1.60 -2.99
CA CYS A 25 -17.85 -1.13 -3.33
C CYS A 25 -16.88 -1.37 -2.16
N SER A 26 -15.58 -1.36 -2.43
CA SER A 26 -14.60 -1.43 -1.35
C SER A 26 -14.65 -0.16 -0.48
N MET A 27 -14.27 -0.28 0.79
CA MET A 27 -14.15 0.88 1.68
C MET A 27 -13.17 1.92 1.10
N ARG A 28 -12.14 1.49 0.37
CA ARG A 28 -11.20 2.38 -0.31
C ARG A 28 -11.90 3.21 -1.39
N GLU A 29 -12.63 2.56 -2.29
CA GLU A 29 -13.40 3.24 -3.35
C GLU A 29 -14.44 4.17 -2.74
N TYR A 30 -15.13 3.72 -1.70
CA TYR A 30 -16.11 4.53 -0.99
C TYR A 30 -15.49 5.81 -0.40
N LEU A 31 -14.33 5.72 0.24
CA LEU A 31 -13.67 6.88 0.85
C LEU A 31 -13.06 7.85 -0.17
N LEU A 32 -12.67 7.36 -1.35
CA LEU A 32 -12.15 8.19 -2.46
C LEU A 32 -13.27 8.80 -3.30
N GLY A 33 -14.46 8.22 -3.31
CA GLY A 33 -15.65 8.77 -3.97
C GLY A 33 -16.16 10.03 -3.27
N GLY A 34 -16.72 10.97 -4.03
CA GLY A 34 -17.27 12.25 -3.56
C GLY A 34 -18.62 12.11 -2.82
N MET A 35 -18.69 11.31 -1.78
CA MET A 35 -19.93 10.99 -1.05
C MET A 35 -20.46 12.13 -0.20
N VAL A 36 -21.79 12.14 0.03
CA VAL A 36 -22.48 13.07 0.94
C VAL A 36 -21.91 12.93 2.36
N LEU A 37 -21.60 14.03 3.01
CA LEU A 37 -20.95 14.07 4.32
C LEU A 37 -21.71 13.27 5.40
N LYS A 38 -23.04 13.24 5.37
CA LYS A 38 -23.86 12.49 6.33
C LYS A 38 -23.62 10.99 6.18
N GLU A 39 -23.75 10.46 4.97
CA GLU A 39 -23.51 9.02 4.70
C GLU A 39 -22.10 8.61 5.06
N ARG A 40 -21.11 9.44 4.73
CA ARG A 40 -19.70 9.19 5.09
C ARG A 40 -19.50 9.06 6.60
N ARG A 41 -20.18 9.88 7.40
CA ARG A 41 -20.15 9.79 8.88
C ARG A 41 -20.72 8.47 9.38
N ASP A 42 -21.87 8.06 8.84
CA ASP A 42 -22.55 6.83 9.26
C ASP A 42 -21.72 5.58 8.89
N VAL A 43 -21.13 5.54 7.70
CA VAL A 43 -20.24 4.46 7.29
C VAL A 43 -18.99 4.39 8.18
N LEU A 44 -18.36 5.52 8.49
CA LEU A 44 -17.19 5.54 9.37
C LEU A 44 -17.52 5.11 10.80
N LYS A 45 -18.71 5.45 11.31
CA LYS A 45 -19.20 4.96 12.59
C LYS A 45 -19.32 3.44 12.58
N ARG A 46 -20.02 2.87 11.60
CA ARG A 46 -20.18 1.40 11.46
C ARG A 46 -18.85 0.69 11.26
N PHE A 47 -17.92 1.31 10.53
CA PHE A 47 -16.59 0.76 10.34
C PHE A 47 -15.80 0.71 11.66
N GLY A 48 -15.89 1.73 12.50
CA GLY A 48 -15.26 1.74 13.83
C GLY A 48 -15.84 0.66 14.75
N GLU A 49 -17.18 0.51 14.76
CA GLU A 49 -17.88 -0.54 15.51
C GLU A 49 -17.48 -1.94 15.03
N LEU A 50 -17.46 -2.17 13.71
CA LEU A 50 -17.02 -3.45 13.13
C LEU A 50 -15.59 -3.78 13.51
N ALA A 51 -14.66 -2.85 13.36
CA ALA A 51 -13.25 -3.05 13.70
C ALA A 51 -13.06 -3.38 15.20
N LYS A 52 -13.85 -2.74 16.08
CA LYS A 52 -13.87 -3.04 17.51
C LYS A 52 -14.33 -4.48 17.74
N ASN A 53 -15.50 -4.85 17.18
CA ASN A 53 -16.08 -6.18 17.35
C ASN A 53 -15.15 -7.28 16.84
N VAL A 54 -14.53 -7.10 15.66
CA VAL A 54 -13.54 -8.02 15.10
C VAL A 54 -12.41 -8.27 16.09
N TYR A 55 -11.85 -7.22 16.68
CA TYR A 55 -10.72 -7.37 17.61
C TYR A 55 -11.14 -7.89 18.99
N GLU A 56 -12.33 -7.55 19.48
CA GLU A 56 -12.85 -8.06 20.74
C GLU A 56 -13.23 -9.53 20.64
N SER A 57 -13.70 -9.99 19.48
CA SER A 57 -13.95 -11.40 19.20
C SER A 57 -12.66 -12.23 18.96
N GLY A 58 -11.48 -11.66 19.09
CA GLY A 58 -10.23 -12.38 18.89
C GLY A 58 -9.88 -12.66 17.43
N ILE A 59 -10.58 -12.04 16.48
CA ILE A 59 -10.32 -12.19 15.06
C ILE A 59 -9.07 -11.37 14.69
N ARG A 60 -8.04 -12.08 14.26
CA ARG A 60 -6.80 -11.51 13.74
C ARG A 60 -6.82 -11.63 12.21
N GLN A 61 -6.66 -10.50 11.52
CA GLN A 61 -6.48 -10.46 10.06
C GLN A 61 -5.18 -9.74 9.73
N ASP A 62 -4.19 -10.47 9.21
CA ASP A 62 -2.86 -9.91 8.96
C ASP A 62 -2.84 -8.92 7.78
N ALA A 63 -3.78 -9.04 6.86
CA ALA A 63 -4.00 -8.15 5.72
C ALA A 63 -5.10 -7.09 5.99
N PHE A 64 -5.14 -6.47 7.16
CA PHE A 64 -6.15 -5.46 7.52
C PHE A 64 -6.00 -4.19 6.65
N SER A 65 -6.68 -4.19 5.51
CA SER A 65 -6.66 -3.16 4.46
C SER A 65 -8.08 -2.66 4.20
N LEU A 66 -8.24 -1.45 3.67
CA LEU A 66 -9.52 -0.90 3.25
C LEU A 66 -10.20 -1.71 2.11
N ASP A 67 -9.42 -2.44 1.33
CA ASP A 67 -9.94 -3.27 0.25
C ASP A 67 -10.65 -4.52 0.76
N ASN A 68 -10.38 -4.93 2.02
CA ASN A 68 -10.98 -6.09 2.67
C ASN A 68 -12.30 -5.76 3.40
N PHE A 69 -12.83 -4.57 3.19
CA PHE A 69 -14.14 -4.16 3.70
C PHE A 69 -15.02 -3.71 2.55
N LEU A 70 -16.25 -4.25 2.49
CA LEU A 70 -17.27 -3.80 1.54
C LEU A 70 -18.27 -2.88 2.23
N VAL A 71 -18.67 -1.86 1.48
CA VAL A 71 -19.76 -0.95 1.79
C VAL A 71 -20.91 -1.22 0.82
N PHE A 72 -22.12 -1.40 1.31
CA PHE A 72 -23.32 -1.62 0.50
C PHE A 72 -24.55 -1.03 1.19
N SER A 73 -25.67 -0.91 0.48
CA SER A 73 -26.95 -0.55 1.07
C SER A 73 -27.76 -1.82 1.35
N ASP A 74 -28.37 -1.93 2.53
CA ASP A 74 -29.37 -2.95 2.79
C ASP A 74 -30.72 -2.60 2.15
N GLU A 75 -31.71 -3.47 2.31
CA GLU A 75 -33.08 -3.31 1.77
C GLU A 75 -33.78 -2.02 2.24
N THR A 76 -33.36 -1.48 3.38
CA THR A 76 -33.87 -0.20 3.92
C THR A 76 -33.12 1.03 3.41
N GLY A 77 -32.12 0.85 2.54
CA GLY A 77 -31.21 1.91 2.06
C GLY A 77 -30.11 2.30 3.07
N SER A 78 -30.05 1.62 4.24
CA SER A 78 -29.03 1.89 5.25
C SER A 78 -27.69 1.32 4.83
N LYS A 79 -26.61 2.11 4.92
CA LYS A 79 -25.24 1.65 4.59
C LYS A 79 -24.77 0.62 5.62
N LYS A 80 -24.22 -0.47 5.14
CA LYS A 80 -23.59 -1.53 5.95
C LYS A 80 -22.11 -1.64 5.57
N VAL A 81 -21.34 -2.12 6.53
CA VAL A 81 -19.90 -2.43 6.34
C VAL A 81 -19.68 -3.87 6.78
N ILE A 82 -19.04 -4.65 5.94
CA ILE A 82 -18.66 -6.03 6.24
C ILE A 82 -17.20 -6.28 5.94
N LEU A 83 -16.62 -7.23 6.65
CA LEU A 83 -15.29 -7.75 6.39
C LEU A 83 -15.38 -8.86 5.35
N ILE A 84 -14.49 -8.83 4.37
CA ILE A 84 -14.28 -9.86 3.37
C ILE A 84 -12.81 -10.30 3.38
N ASP A 85 -12.47 -11.32 2.60
CA ASP A 85 -11.12 -11.88 2.52
C ASP A 85 -10.65 -12.52 3.84
N PHE A 86 -10.98 -13.81 3.97
CA PHE A 86 -10.68 -14.59 5.18
C PHE A 86 -9.39 -15.42 5.04
N GLU A 87 -8.64 -15.30 3.95
CA GLU A 87 -7.46 -16.10 3.68
C GLU A 87 -6.40 -15.99 4.78
N MET A 88 -6.19 -14.77 5.30
CA MET A 88 -5.21 -14.49 6.36
C MET A 88 -5.85 -14.26 7.73
N VAL A 89 -7.01 -14.87 7.97
CA VAL A 89 -7.72 -14.75 9.24
C VAL A 89 -7.36 -15.89 10.18
N SER A 90 -7.10 -15.56 11.44
CA SER A 90 -7.03 -16.52 12.54
C SER A 90 -7.91 -16.07 13.71
N ILE A 91 -8.53 -17.02 14.39
CA ILE A 91 -9.45 -16.75 15.50
C ILE A 91 -8.76 -17.20 16.79
N GLN A 92 -8.68 -16.30 17.77
CA GLN A 92 -8.16 -16.57 19.09
C GLN A 92 -9.32 -16.71 20.09
N THR A 93 -9.12 -17.51 21.12
CA THR A 93 -10.15 -17.72 22.19
C THR A 93 -10.41 -16.48 23.04
N LYS A 94 -9.49 -15.52 23.02
CA LYS A 94 -9.62 -14.24 23.74
C LYS A 94 -9.46 -13.08 22.75
N GLY A 95 -10.06 -11.94 23.06
CA GLY A 95 -9.91 -10.72 22.30
C GLY A 95 -8.43 -10.35 22.07
N LEU A 96 -8.13 -9.69 20.96
CA LEU A 96 -6.76 -9.31 20.62
C LEU A 96 -6.14 -8.43 21.71
N LYS A 97 -4.89 -8.69 22.04
CA LYS A 97 -4.09 -7.85 22.96
C LYS A 97 -4.01 -6.41 22.44
N ASP A 98 -4.07 -5.43 23.32
CA ASP A 98 -4.07 -4.01 22.98
C ASP A 98 -2.92 -3.58 22.06
N LYS A 99 -1.70 -4.09 22.31
CA LYS A 99 -0.53 -3.82 21.45
C LYS A 99 -0.77 -4.24 19.98
N LEU A 100 -1.45 -5.37 19.77
CA LEU A 100 -1.74 -5.88 18.43
C LEU A 100 -2.85 -5.06 17.75
N ARG A 101 -3.89 -4.69 18.52
CA ARG A 101 -4.97 -3.78 18.03
C ARG A 101 -4.37 -2.46 17.53
N VAL A 102 -3.51 -1.82 18.34
CA VAL A 102 -2.84 -0.57 17.96
C VAL A 102 -1.99 -0.74 16.70
N TRP A 103 -1.35 -1.90 16.53
CA TRP A 103 -0.53 -2.18 15.35
C TRP A 103 -1.37 -2.27 14.06
N TYR A 104 -2.53 -2.96 14.10
CA TYR A 104 -3.45 -3.01 12.95
C TYR A 104 -4.06 -1.64 12.65
N LEU A 105 -4.46 -0.90 13.67
CA LEU A 105 -4.97 0.46 13.50
C LEU A 105 -3.91 1.41 12.94
N ALA A 106 -2.63 1.24 13.30
CA ALA A 106 -1.53 2.01 12.73
C ALA A 106 -1.27 1.65 11.26
N LYS A 107 -1.44 0.39 10.86
CA LYS A 107 -1.41 0.00 9.44
C LYS A 107 -2.56 0.68 8.67
N LEU A 108 -3.78 0.59 9.18
CA LEU A 108 -4.96 1.22 8.59
C LEU A 108 -4.81 2.74 8.48
N ASN A 109 -4.21 3.39 9.49
CA ASN A 109 -3.96 4.83 9.51
C ASN A 109 -3.03 5.31 8.36
N ARG A 110 -2.31 4.42 7.69
CA ARG A 110 -1.45 4.72 6.53
C ARG A 110 -2.21 4.74 5.21
N GLU A 111 -3.46 4.27 5.21
CA GLU A 111 -4.25 4.18 3.99
C GLU A 111 -4.63 5.57 3.47
N LYS A 112 -4.51 5.74 2.14
CA LYS A 112 -5.01 6.94 1.45
C LYS A 112 -6.55 6.92 1.46
N GLY A 113 -7.16 8.11 1.42
CA GLY A 113 -8.61 8.27 1.43
C GLY A 113 -9.20 8.67 2.78
N PHE A 114 -8.50 8.42 3.89
CA PHE A 114 -8.89 8.95 5.20
C PHE A 114 -8.43 10.39 5.40
N THR A 115 -9.37 11.30 5.64
CA THR A 115 -9.06 12.63 6.21
C THR A 115 -8.76 12.51 7.72
N ASN A 116 -8.20 13.55 8.32
CA ASN A 116 -8.00 13.56 9.77
C ASN A 116 -9.33 13.50 10.54
N THR A 117 -10.38 14.15 10.01
CA THR A 117 -11.72 14.09 10.58
C THR A 117 -12.31 12.68 10.51
N ASP A 118 -12.10 11.96 9.42
CA ASP A 118 -12.56 10.57 9.28
C ASP A 118 -11.88 9.65 10.30
N ARG A 119 -10.59 9.83 10.51
CA ARG A 119 -9.81 9.08 11.52
C ARG A 119 -10.38 9.28 12.93
N ILE A 120 -10.69 10.52 13.28
CA ILE A 120 -11.29 10.83 14.58
C ILE A 120 -12.69 10.20 14.71
N ARG A 121 -13.54 10.30 13.69
CA ARG A 121 -14.88 9.69 13.69
C ARG A 121 -14.82 8.17 13.85
N PHE A 122 -13.96 7.53 13.08
CA PHE A 122 -13.71 6.09 13.18
C PHE A 122 -13.25 5.71 14.60
N LEU A 123 -12.27 6.42 15.18
CA LEU A 123 -11.73 6.11 16.50
C LEU A 123 -12.73 6.41 17.63
N LEU A 124 -13.55 7.44 17.52
CA LEU A 124 -14.62 7.71 18.47
C LEU A 124 -15.62 6.55 18.50
N SER A 125 -16.02 6.05 17.33
CA SER A 125 -16.89 4.89 17.27
C SER A 125 -16.21 3.62 17.80
N TYR A 126 -14.95 3.39 17.44
CA TYR A 126 -14.13 2.28 17.97
C TYR A 126 -14.03 2.30 19.50
N THR A 127 -14.03 3.46 20.12
CA THR A 127 -13.93 3.63 21.58
C THR A 127 -15.29 3.87 22.27
N ASN A 128 -16.42 3.62 21.57
CA ASN A 128 -17.80 3.86 22.07
C ASN A 128 -18.04 5.30 22.53
N GLY A 129 -17.48 6.28 21.85
CA GLY A 129 -17.63 7.70 22.19
C GLY A 129 -16.73 8.19 23.34
N ASP A 130 -15.92 7.33 23.95
CA ASP A 130 -14.97 7.73 24.97
C ASP A 130 -13.85 8.61 24.35
N PHE A 131 -14.00 9.90 24.51
CA PHE A 131 -13.09 10.90 23.94
C PHE A 131 -11.67 10.82 24.53
N ILE A 132 -11.54 10.54 25.82
CA ILE A 132 -10.24 10.45 26.50
C ILE A 132 -9.47 9.25 25.96
N ARG A 133 -10.15 8.10 25.90
CA ARG A 133 -9.59 6.87 25.33
C ARG A 133 -9.25 7.04 23.84
N CYS A 134 -10.14 7.70 23.07
CA CYS A 134 -9.91 8.03 21.67
C CYS A 134 -8.63 8.86 21.49
N LYS A 135 -8.45 9.92 22.25
CA LYS A 135 -7.26 10.80 22.18
C LYS A 135 -5.96 10.04 22.51
N LYS A 136 -5.97 9.23 23.59
CA LYS A 136 -4.83 8.38 23.96
C LYS A 136 -4.49 7.36 22.85
N LEU A 137 -5.52 6.72 22.29
CA LEU A 137 -5.36 5.74 21.21
C LEU A 137 -4.84 6.40 19.94
N ALA A 138 -5.38 7.54 19.53
CA ALA A 138 -4.95 8.30 18.36
C ALA A 138 -3.46 8.67 18.43
N TRP A 139 -2.98 9.11 19.59
CA TRP A 139 -1.57 9.40 19.81
C TRP A 139 -0.69 8.16 19.62
N ARG A 140 -1.04 7.03 20.25
CA ARG A 140 -0.32 5.76 20.12
C ARG A 140 -0.27 5.25 18.67
N ILE A 141 -1.41 5.37 17.96
CA ILE A 141 -1.50 4.99 16.55
C ILE A 141 -0.59 5.87 15.71
N LYS A 142 -0.59 7.20 15.90
CA LYS A 142 0.26 8.15 15.19
C LYS A 142 1.74 7.81 15.38
N GLU A 143 2.16 7.61 16.62
CA GLU A 143 3.55 7.27 16.95
C GLU A 143 3.99 5.96 16.25
N LEU A 144 3.18 4.92 16.36
CA LEU A 144 3.47 3.63 15.74
C LEU A 144 3.44 3.71 14.21
N THR A 145 2.52 4.49 13.62
CA THR A 145 2.46 4.75 12.19
C THR A 145 3.78 5.30 11.67
N VAL A 146 4.32 6.33 12.34
CA VAL A 146 5.61 6.93 11.96
C VAL A 146 6.76 5.90 12.06
N ARG A 147 6.77 5.08 13.10
CA ARG A 147 7.79 4.03 13.27
C ARG A 147 7.73 3.00 12.14
N ILE A 148 6.52 2.52 11.78
CA ILE A 148 6.31 1.58 10.70
C ILE A 148 6.76 2.21 9.37
N GLN A 149 6.35 3.44 9.08
CA GLN A 149 6.75 4.16 7.87
C GLN A 149 8.27 4.29 7.73
N LYS A 150 8.96 4.71 8.80
CA LYS A 150 10.43 4.80 8.80
C LYS A 150 11.10 3.45 8.55
N LYS A 151 10.56 2.36 9.14
CA LYS A 151 11.08 1.00 8.91
C LYS A 151 10.90 0.58 7.45
N ASP A 152 9.72 0.81 6.88
CA ASP A 152 9.41 0.44 5.49
C ASP A 152 10.26 1.25 4.49
N ALA A 153 10.45 2.56 4.75
CA ALA A 153 11.30 3.40 3.95
C ALA A 153 12.76 2.90 3.95
N ARG A 154 13.31 2.59 5.13
CA ARG A 154 14.66 2.01 5.25
C ARG A 154 14.77 0.66 4.53
N LYS A 155 13.75 -0.20 4.67
CA LYS A 155 13.71 -1.49 3.98
C LYS A 155 13.68 -1.30 2.46
N SER A 156 12.80 -0.44 1.96
CA SER A 156 12.67 -0.16 0.53
C SER A 156 13.96 0.42 -0.05
N SER A 157 14.59 1.37 0.67
CA SER A 157 15.88 1.96 0.28
C SER A 157 17.01 0.93 0.17
N ARG A 158 17.04 -0.09 1.03
CA ARG A 158 18.06 -1.15 0.97
C ARG A 158 17.76 -2.17 -0.13
N LEU A 159 16.49 -2.57 -0.27
CA LEU A 159 16.11 -3.63 -1.19
C LEU A 159 16.17 -3.21 -2.66
N CYS A 160 16.07 -1.92 -2.96
CA CYS A 160 16.04 -1.45 -4.36
C CYS A 160 17.38 -1.55 -5.10
N VAL A 161 18.46 -1.85 -4.41
CA VAL A 161 19.82 -2.09 -5.00
C VAL A 161 20.23 -3.57 -4.95
N HIS A 162 19.26 -4.46 -4.74
CA HIS A 162 19.48 -5.90 -4.74
C HIS A 162 18.38 -6.58 -5.54
N GLU A 163 18.70 -7.67 -6.21
CA GLU A 163 17.70 -8.49 -6.85
C GLU A 163 16.78 -9.15 -5.81
N ASN A 164 15.47 -9.04 -6.02
CA ASN A 164 14.45 -9.62 -5.17
C ASN A 164 13.10 -9.70 -5.91
N ARG A 165 12.00 -10.04 -5.23
CA ARG A 165 10.66 -10.11 -5.84
C ARG A 165 10.20 -8.81 -6.52
N THR A 166 10.61 -7.65 -6.03
CA THR A 166 10.16 -6.33 -6.50
C THR A 166 11.14 -5.66 -7.45
N PHE A 167 12.44 -5.88 -7.23
CA PHE A 167 13.52 -5.22 -7.95
C PHE A 167 14.39 -6.23 -8.68
N GLY A 168 14.82 -5.87 -9.88
CA GLY A 168 15.74 -6.63 -10.72
C GLY A 168 17.00 -5.83 -11.01
N ILE A 169 17.99 -6.54 -11.56
CA ILE A 169 19.23 -5.97 -12.06
C ILE A 169 19.22 -6.13 -13.59
N VAL A 170 19.57 -5.08 -14.30
CA VAL A 170 19.91 -5.16 -15.73
C VAL A 170 21.42 -5.12 -15.83
N GLU A 171 21.96 -6.12 -16.47
CA GLU A 171 23.37 -6.20 -16.82
C GLU A 171 23.48 -6.58 -18.29
N SER A 172 23.92 -5.63 -19.11
CA SER A 172 24.18 -5.80 -20.55
C SER A 172 25.51 -5.15 -20.93
N ASP A 173 25.95 -5.35 -22.15
CA ASP A 173 27.18 -4.72 -22.64
C ASP A 173 27.14 -3.19 -22.53
N LYS A 174 25.96 -2.60 -22.70
CA LYS A 174 25.77 -1.15 -22.72
C LYS A 174 25.32 -0.54 -21.38
N PHE A 175 24.61 -1.31 -20.54
CA PHE A 175 23.99 -0.77 -19.34
C PHE A 175 24.15 -1.70 -18.14
N LEU A 176 24.34 -1.08 -16.97
CA LEU A 176 24.24 -1.71 -15.66
C LEU A 176 23.28 -0.90 -14.79
N GLY A 177 22.33 -1.54 -14.13
CA GLY A 177 21.43 -0.79 -13.27
C GLY A 177 20.40 -1.63 -12.53
N TYR A 178 19.57 -0.93 -11.77
CA TYR A 178 18.48 -1.50 -10.97
C TYR A 178 17.14 -1.01 -11.48
N TYR A 179 16.12 -1.87 -11.45
CA TYR A 179 14.78 -1.52 -11.92
C TYR A 179 13.68 -2.22 -11.11
N ARG A 180 12.44 -1.73 -11.24
CA ARG A 180 11.26 -2.43 -10.69
C ARG A 180 10.78 -3.50 -11.66
N LYS A 181 10.64 -4.74 -11.20
CA LYS A 181 10.17 -5.91 -12.00
C LYS A 181 8.74 -5.79 -12.57
N LYS A 182 8.02 -4.72 -12.24
CA LYS A 182 6.78 -4.34 -12.92
C LYS A 182 7.03 -3.95 -14.40
N TYR A 183 8.26 -3.57 -14.73
CA TYR A 183 8.71 -3.20 -16.08
C TYR A 183 9.65 -4.28 -16.58
N THR A 184 9.61 -4.59 -17.88
CA THR A 184 10.51 -5.62 -18.45
C THR A 184 11.88 -5.03 -18.75
N PRO A 185 12.97 -5.80 -18.59
CA PRO A 185 14.32 -5.35 -18.94
C PRO A 185 14.44 -4.86 -20.39
N GLU A 186 13.82 -5.60 -21.32
CA GLU A 186 13.86 -5.31 -22.77
C GLU A 186 13.23 -3.93 -23.06
N MET A 187 12.08 -3.65 -22.46
CA MET A 187 11.42 -2.34 -22.58
C MET A 187 12.32 -1.21 -22.08
N LEU A 188 13.02 -1.42 -20.97
CA LEU A 188 13.90 -0.42 -20.39
C LEU A 188 15.17 -0.22 -21.22
N VAL A 189 15.76 -1.29 -21.73
CA VAL A 189 16.93 -1.23 -22.63
C VAL A 189 16.57 -0.54 -23.93
N THR A 190 15.41 -0.83 -24.53
CA THR A 190 14.90 -0.13 -25.71
C THR A 190 14.74 1.36 -25.45
N LEU A 191 14.14 1.71 -24.30
CA LEU A 191 13.98 3.10 -23.87
C LEU A 191 15.33 3.80 -23.71
N LEU A 192 16.31 3.14 -23.10
CA LEU A 192 17.64 3.69 -22.88
C LEU A 192 18.43 3.86 -24.19
N ASN A 193 18.26 2.94 -25.14
CA ASN A 193 18.87 3.05 -26.47
C ASN A 193 18.28 4.17 -27.32
N SER A 194 17.03 4.57 -27.06
CA SER A 194 16.39 5.71 -27.75
C SER A 194 16.82 7.08 -27.21
N ILE A 195 17.62 7.09 -26.13
CA ILE A 195 18.20 8.30 -25.58
C ILE A 195 19.41 8.67 -26.43
N GLU A 196 19.22 9.61 -27.34
CA GLU A 196 20.34 10.25 -28.03
C GLU A 196 21.23 11.00 -27.04
N GLU A 197 22.51 11.19 -27.36
CA GLU A 197 23.44 11.98 -26.56
C GLU A 197 23.01 13.45 -26.56
N THR A 198 22.04 13.76 -25.68
CA THR A 198 21.55 15.13 -25.53
C THR A 198 22.19 15.77 -24.30
N THR A 199 22.52 17.04 -24.42
CA THR A 199 23.02 17.88 -23.32
C THR A 199 21.97 18.20 -22.27
N ARG A 200 20.73 17.70 -22.39
CA ARG A 200 19.63 18.00 -21.49
C ARG A 200 19.63 17.05 -20.30
N SER A 201 19.52 17.59 -19.11
CA SER A 201 19.51 16.82 -17.86
C SER A 201 18.16 16.15 -17.57
N VAL A 202 17.04 16.65 -18.10
CA VAL A 202 15.69 16.10 -17.87
C VAL A 202 14.91 16.12 -19.17
N PHE A 203 14.33 15.01 -19.55
CA PHE A 203 13.46 14.90 -20.72
C PHE A 203 12.39 13.81 -20.52
N CYS A 204 11.36 13.84 -21.33
CA CYS A 204 10.29 12.85 -21.31
C CYS A 204 10.32 12.03 -22.61
N ILE A 205 10.30 10.70 -22.46
CA ILE A 205 10.10 9.78 -23.57
C ILE A 205 8.84 8.97 -23.27
N ASN A 206 7.85 9.06 -24.15
CA ASN A 206 6.54 8.47 -23.93
C ASN A 206 5.94 8.93 -22.58
N ARG A 207 5.67 7.96 -21.67
CA ARG A 207 5.14 8.19 -20.32
C ARG A 207 6.21 8.27 -19.23
N PHE A 208 7.49 8.25 -19.61
CA PHE A 208 8.60 8.24 -18.65
C PHE A 208 9.28 9.60 -18.61
N GLN A 209 9.49 10.12 -17.41
CA GLN A 209 10.40 11.23 -17.17
C GLN A 209 11.80 10.65 -16.87
N ILE A 210 12.79 11.08 -17.60
CA ILE A 210 14.18 10.60 -17.49
C ILE A 210 15.04 11.76 -17.04
N LEU A 211 15.75 11.54 -15.94
CA LEU A 211 16.85 12.40 -15.50
C LEU A 211 18.13 11.80 -16.05
N HIS A 212 18.70 12.46 -17.05
CA HIS A 212 20.00 12.11 -17.65
C HIS A 212 21.08 13.01 -17.08
N LEU A 213 22.11 12.42 -16.52
CA LEU A 213 23.25 13.10 -15.93
C LEU A 213 24.53 12.63 -16.60
N THR A 214 25.34 13.56 -17.06
CA THR A 214 26.65 13.31 -17.66
C THR A 214 27.76 13.90 -16.82
N GLU A 215 28.94 13.32 -16.86
CA GLU A 215 30.12 13.85 -16.15
C GLU A 215 30.54 15.25 -16.64
N HIS A 216 30.23 15.58 -17.91
CA HIS A 216 30.50 16.92 -18.46
C HIS A 216 29.59 18.01 -17.92
N ALA A 217 28.34 17.64 -17.54
CA ALA A 217 27.36 18.59 -16.99
C ALA A 217 27.58 18.84 -15.47
N ASP A 218 28.16 17.88 -14.78
CA ASP A 218 28.48 17.95 -13.35
C ASP A 218 29.76 17.14 -13.05
N PRO A 219 30.93 17.78 -13.01
CA PRO A 219 32.21 17.10 -12.75
C PRO A 219 32.29 16.36 -11.41
N GLY A 220 31.44 16.72 -10.44
CA GLY A 220 31.32 16.02 -9.15
C GLY A 220 30.37 14.82 -9.17
N PHE A 221 29.72 14.57 -10.31
CA PHE A 221 28.73 13.51 -10.43
C PHE A 221 29.39 12.14 -10.63
N ASN A 222 28.92 11.15 -9.89
CA ASN A 222 29.32 9.76 -10.07
C ASN A 222 28.13 8.81 -9.90
N TYR A 223 28.27 7.55 -10.35
CA TYR A 223 27.21 6.53 -10.27
C TYR A 223 26.71 6.31 -8.84
N ARG A 224 27.54 6.50 -7.83
CA ARG A 224 27.14 6.41 -6.42
C ARG A 224 26.07 7.44 -6.07
N ASN A 225 26.18 8.64 -6.61
CA ASN A 225 25.20 9.72 -6.35
C ASN A 225 23.83 9.39 -6.94
N ILE A 226 23.78 8.88 -8.18
CA ILE A 226 22.50 8.52 -8.80
C ILE A 226 21.86 7.30 -8.12
N THR A 227 22.68 6.33 -7.69
CA THR A 227 22.19 5.19 -6.89
C THR A 227 21.59 5.68 -5.56
N GLN A 228 22.18 6.67 -4.91
CA GLN A 228 21.61 7.28 -3.70
C GLN A 228 20.30 8.01 -3.99
N ILE A 229 20.17 8.71 -5.12
CA ILE A 229 18.93 9.33 -5.56
C ILE A 229 17.85 8.24 -5.74
N TRP A 230 18.15 7.14 -6.40
CA TRP A 230 17.30 5.99 -6.56
C TRP A 230 16.83 5.41 -5.20
N MET A 231 17.75 5.20 -4.27
CA MET A 231 17.43 4.73 -2.92
C MET A 231 16.51 5.69 -2.18
N LYS A 232 16.77 7.00 -2.25
CA LYS A 232 15.93 8.06 -1.64
C LYS A 232 14.55 8.10 -2.28
N ALA A 233 14.46 8.05 -3.61
CA ALA A 233 13.17 8.02 -4.33
C ALA A 233 12.31 6.82 -3.92
N ASN A 234 12.90 5.63 -3.80
CA ASN A 234 12.20 4.44 -3.32
C ASN A 234 11.80 4.53 -1.85
N ALA A 235 12.59 5.19 -1.00
CA ALA A 235 12.22 5.46 0.39
C ALA A 235 11.01 6.42 0.47
N LEU A 236 11.01 7.51 -0.30
CA LEU A 236 9.89 8.46 -0.36
C LEU A 236 8.62 7.79 -0.87
N PHE A 237 8.73 6.96 -1.92
CA PHE A 237 7.61 6.19 -2.43
C PHE A 237 7.04 5.22 -1.39
N ALA A 238 7.90 4.56 -0.59
CA ALA A 238 7.46 3.68 0.50
C ALA A 238 6.79 4.45 1.65
N LEU A 239 7.14 5.71 1.84
CA LEU A 239 6.47 6.63 2.77
C LEU A 239 5.09 7.08 2.30
N LYS A 240 4.68 6.70 1.07
CA LYS A 240 3.45 7.16 0.40
C LYS A 240 3.41 8.67 0.18
N ILE A 241 4.58 9.31 0.11
CA ILE A 241 4.72 10.70 -0.34
C ILE A 241 4.43 10.73 -1.83
N ASP A 242 3.70 11.74 -2.29
CA ASP A 242 3.37 11.89 -3.71
C ASP A 242 4.62 12.32 -4.49
N VAL A 243 5.31 11.33 -5.01
CA VAL A 243 6.47 11.46 -5.88
C VAL A 243 6.26 10.60 -7.13
N PRO A 244 6.89 10.92 -8.26
CA PRO A 244 6.90 10.02 -9.41
C PRO A 244 7.35 8.63 -9.01
N VAL A 245 6.70 7.61 -9.57
CA VAL A 245 7.07 6.21 -9.28
C VAL A 245 8.47 5.97 -9.84
N PRO A 246 9.46 5.67 -8.99
CA PRO A 246 10.80 5.39 -9.48
C PRO A 246 10.80 4.06 -10.26
N VAL A 247 11.22 4.09 -11.51
CA VAL A 247 11.19 2.96 -12.45
C VAL A 247 12.50 2.21 -12.44
N GLY A 248 13.62 2.91 -12.61
CA GLY A 248 14.95 2.34 -12.64
C GLY A 248 16.05 3.39 -12.54
N VAL A 249 17.27 2.94 -12.32
CA VAL A 249 18.49 3.72 -12.34
C VAL A 249 19.54 2.91 -13.11
N PHE A 250 20.19 3.54 -14.08
CA PHE A 250 21.12 2.86 -14.99
C PHE A 250 22.39 3.68 -15.17
N LYS A 251 23.51 2.97 -15.32
CA LYS A 251 24.78 3.50 -15.77
C LYS A 251 25.07 2.95 -17.16
N ARG A 252 25.47 3.80 -18.11
CA ARG A 252 26.02 3.37 -19.40
C ARG A 252 27.43 2.82 -19.18
N ARG A 253 27.73 1.69 -19.75
CA ARG A 253 29.09 1.13 -19.83
C ARG A 253 29.78 1.72 -21.07
N HIS A 254 31.01 2.17 -20.93
CA HIS A 254 31.87 2.63 -22.02
C HIS A 254 32.72 1.49 -22.50
#